data_6818c6a0d663c66a5f0daa4559e9390c
#
_entry.id   6818c6a0d663c66a5f0daa4559e9390c
#
_cell.length_a   1.000
_cell.length_b   1.000
_cell.length_c   1.000
_cell.angle_alpha   90.00
_cell.angle_beta   90.00
_cell.angle_gamma   90.00
#
_symmetry.space_group_name_H-M   'P 1'
#
loop_
_entity.id
_entity.type
_entity.pdbx_description
1 polymer ?
#
loop_
_entity_poly.entity_id
_entity_poly.type
_entity_poly.pdbx_seq_one_letter_code
_entity_poly.pdbx_strand_id
1 'polypeptide(L)'
;MFDTNVEYGIRPTRYRLPDTTRLGRVVLQVSNLERSLSYYRDLLGFDVLRSDSQSAMLGAHDAADGIVELREKSGVRPVPPGGTIGLYHFAVLLPDRAVLGRFVDRLLTLNLRFGSADHTVSESIYSWDPDNLGIEVYADRPRHTWRARGRELLITTDPLDLQSVIASARGARWTGLPPGTTLGHMHLSVGDLTMARTFYHEGLGLDLIVWSYPGALFYSAGGYHHHLATNTWAAHARPASDNEARLIEWEIVLPDESDVQAAAASLAAAGCTMAADAVTDPWGMRIRLRAN
;
A
#
# COMPACT_ATOMS: atom_id res chain seq x y z
N MET A 1 -9.17 12.17 -28.78
CA MET A 1 -10.32 11.55 -28.07
C MET A 1 -9.75 10.30 -27.45
N PHE A 2 -9.47 10.29 -26.14
CA PHE A 2 -8.94 9.10 -25.47
C PHE A 2 -10.10 8.15 -25.19
N ASP A 3 -9.93 6.90 -25.59
CA ASP A 3 -10.93 5.86 -25.39
C ASP A 3 -11.06 5.59 -23.87
N THR A 4 -12.16 6.00 -23.27
CA THR A 4 -12.45 5.81 -21.84
C THR A 4 -12.78 4.36 -21.50
N ASN A 5 -12.76 3.46 -22.48
CA ASN A 5 -13.03 2.03 -22.36
C ASN A 5 -11.78 1.13 -22.50
N VAL A 6 -10.57 1.67 -22.34
CA VAL A 6 -9.38 0.82 -22.41
C VAL A 6 -9.34 -0.11 -21.21
N GLU A 7 -9.46 -1.40 -21.45
CA GLU A 7 -9.26 -2.43 -20.44
C GLU A 7 -7.74 -2.63 -20.24
N TYR A 8 -7.23 -2.17 -19.10
CA TYR A 8 -5.83 -2.33 -18.73
C TYR A 8 -5.55 -3.74 -18.21
N GLY A 9 -4.30 -4.17 -18.35
CA GLY A 9 -3.76 -5.33 -17.66
C GLY A 9 -3.94 -6.65 -18.42
N ILE A 10 -3.29 -7.66 -17.89
CA ILE A 10 -3.39 -9.05 -18.25
C ILE A 10 -4.20 -9.73 -17.17
N ARG A 11 -5.30 -10.40 -17.55
CA ARG A 11 -6.13 -11.17 -16.62
C ARG A 11 -5.43 -12.48 -16.24
N PRO A 12 -5.56 -12.97 -15.00
CA PRO A 12 -5.12 -14.31 -14.64
C PRO A 12 -5.87 -15.38 -15.44
N THR A 13 -5.28 -16.56 -15.57
CA THR A 13 -5.80 -17.61 -16.45
C THR A 13 -6.97 -18.39 -15.85
N ARG A 14 -7.14 -18.36 -14.52
CA ARG A 14 -8.15 -19.16 -13.81
C ARG A 14 -9.14 -18.29 -13.04
N TYR A 15 -8.78 -17.88 -11.84
CA TYR A 15 -9.61 -17.06 -10.96
C TYR A 15 -9.20 -15.60 -11.07
N ARG A 16 -10.15 -14.69 -10.99
CA ARG A 16 -9.92 -13.26 -10.97
C ARG A 16 -10.66 -12.64 -9.78
N LEU A 17 -9.96 -11.81 -9.02
CA LEU A 17 -10.57 -11.05 -7.93
C LEU A 17 -11.69 -10.13 -8.46
N PRO A 18 -12.78 -9.95 -7.69
CA PRO A 18 -13.85 -9.01 -8.02
C PRO A 18 -13.34 -7.58 -8.24
N ASP A 19 -13.96 -6.85 -9.15
CA ASP A 19 -13.57 -5.48 -9.50
C ASP A 19 -13.70 -4.50 -8.33
N THR A 20 -14.51 -4.81 -7.33
CA THR A 20 -14.72 -4.02 -6.10
C THR A 20 -13.80 -4.41 -4.95
N THR A 21 -12.84 -5.28 -5.20
CA THR A 21 -11.78 -5.61 -4.23
C THR A 21 -11.07 -4.35 -3.78
N ARG A 22 -10.82 -4.22 -2.48
CA ARG A 22 -10.05 -3.13 -1.87
C ARG A 22 -9.09 -3.65 -0.82
N LEU A 23 -8.16 -2.82 -0.37
CA LEU A 23 -7.31 -3.15 0.76
C LEU A 23 -8.04 -2.78 2.07
N GLY A 24 -7.77 -3.54 3.12
CA GLY A 24 -8.28 -3.29 4.46
C GLY A 24 -7.26 -2.49 5.27
N ARG A 25 -6.54 -3.17 6.14
CA ARG A 25 -5.51 -2.54 6.98
C ARG A 25 -4.17 -3.23 6.83
N VAL A 26 -3.12 -2.55 7.30
CA VAL A 26 -1.79 -3.14 7.55
C VAL A 26 -1.56 -3.32 9.04
N VAL A 27 -0.87 -4.38 9.42
CA VAL A 27 -0.42 -4.65 10.79
C VAL A 27 1.10 -4.59 10.82
N LEU A 28 1.64 -3.66 11.58
CA LEU A 28 3.08 -3.39 11.67
C LEU A 28 3.62 -3.74 13.05
N GLN A 29 4.74 -4.45 13.09
CA GLN A 29 5.55 -4.61 14.30
C GLN A 29 6.45 -3.39 14.45
N VAL A 30 6.38 -2.73 15.58
CA VAL A 30 7.18 -1.54 15.92
C VAL A 30 7.98 -1.76 17.22
N SER A 31 9.08 -1.05 17.37
CA SER A 31 9.95 -1.20 18.54
C SER A 31 9.46 -0.47 19.77
N ASN A 32 8.67 0.60 19.60
CA ASN A 32 8.13 1.43 20.68
C ASN A 32 6.84 2.10 20.22
N LEU A 33 5.72 1.75 20.88
CA LEU A 33 4.38 2.20 20.49
C LEU A 33 4.20 3.71 20.68
N GLU A 34 4.67 4.28 21.78
CA GLU A 34 4.51 5.72 22.08
C GLU A 34 5.24 6.58 21.03
N ARG A 35 6.46 6.21 20.68
CA ARG A 35 7.27 6.88 19.65
C ARG A 35 6.59 6.77 18.27
N SER A 36 6.08 5.59 17.94
CA SER A 36 5.33 5.39 16.69
C SER A 36 4.03 6.20 16.69
N LEU A 37 3.25 6.20 17.78
CA LEU A 37 2.05 7.01 17.91
C LEU A 37 2.32 8.50 17.71
N SER A 38 3.40 9.03 18.30
CA SER A 38 3.79 10.42 18.07
C SER A 38 4.04 10.72 16.59
N TYR A 39 4.64 9.78 15.86
CA TYR A 39 4.85 9.94 14.41
C TYR A 39 3.55 9.84 13.62
N TYR A 40 2.79 8.78 13.80
CA TYR A 40 1.58 8.53 13.01
C TYR A 40 0.46 9.53 13.32
N ARG A 41 0.22 9.83 14.61
CA ARG A 41 -0.83 10.77 15.04
C ARG A 41 -0.42 12.23 14.83
N ASP A 42 0.70 12.65 15.43
CA ASP A 42 1.04 14.07 15.55
C ASP A 42 1.64 14.62 14.25
N LEU A 43 2.29 13.77 13.46
CA LEU A 43 2.94 14.17 12.21
C LEU A 43 2.12 13.80 10.98
N LEU A 44 1.73 12.53 10.83
CA LEU A 44 0.94 12.10 9.69
C LEU A 44 -0.55 12.40 9.81
N GLY A 45 -1.05 12.61 11.03
CA GLY A 45 -2.43 13.04 11.27
C GLY A 45 -3.46 11.91 11.30
N PHE A 46 -3.05 10.70 11.67
CA PHE A 46 -4.00 9.62 11.97
C PHE A 46 -4.75 9.87 13.27
N ASP A 47 -6.00 9.48 13.34
CA ASP A 47 -6.74 9.36 14.60
C ASP A 47 -6.45 8.00 15.25
N VAL A 48 -6.33 7.99 16.57
CA VAL A 48 -6.22 6.75 17.35
C VAL A 48 -7.64 6.26 17.64
N LEU A 49 -8.08 5.22 16.92
CA LEU A 49 -9.42 4.66 17.07
C LEU A 49 -9.54 3.80 18.34
N ARG A 50 -8.48 3.09 18.70
CA ARG A 50 -8.33 2.33 19.93
C ARG A 50 -6.86 2.07 20.22
N SER A 51 -6.51 1.94 21.50
CA SER A 51 -5.17 1.54 21.91
C SER A 51 -5.20 0.81 23.26
N ASP A 52 -4.20 0.00 23.47
CA ASP A 52 -3.86 -0.63 24.76
C ASP A 52 -2.35 -0.46 25.04
N SER A 53 -1.81 -1.21 25.99
CA SER A 53 -0.40 -1.10 26.38
C SER A 53 0.60 -1.61 25.33
N GLN A 54 0.14 -2.36 24.30
CA GLN A 54 1.01 -3.02 23.32
C GLN A 54 0.57 -2.81 21.86
N SER A 55 -0.61 -2.23 21.66
CA SER A 55 -1.15 -2.04 20.32
C SER A 55 -1.97 -0.76 20.18
N ALA A 56 -2.05 -0.25 18.95
CA ALA A 56 -2.96 0.82 18.59
C ALA A 56 -3.51 0.62 17.18
N MET A 57 -4.80 0.90 17.01
CA MET A 57 -5.49 0.96 15.72
C MET A 57 -5.64 2.42 15.30
N LEU A 58 -5.15 2.74 14.12
CA LEU A 58 -5.12 4.08 13.57
C LEU A 58 -5.97 4.16 12.30
N GLY A 59 -6.69 5.26 12.14
CA GLY A 59 -7.56 5.49 10.98
C GLY A 59 -7.60 6.95 10.57
N ALA A 60 -8.43 7.25 9.58
CA ALA A 60 -8.79 8.60 9.22
C ALA A 60 -9.80 9.17 10.23
N HIS A 61 -10.03 10.49 10.18
CA HIS A 61 -11.02 11.16 11.00
C HIS A 61 -12.42 10.57 10.75
N ASP A 62 -13.15 10.27 11.82
CA ASP A 62 -14.48 9.64 11.81
C ASP A 62 -14.54 8.26 11.11
N ALA A 63 -13.42 7.60 10.85
CA ALA A 63 -13.43 6.26 10.28
C ALA A 63 -13.86 5.20 11.30
N ALA A 64 -14.75 4.28 10.88
CA ALA A 64 -15.11 3.11 11.67
C ALA A 64 -14.01 2.04 11.64
N ASP A 65 -13.34 1.91 10.48
CA ASP A 65 -12.29 0.92 10.24
C ASP A 65 -10.90 1.54 10.32
N GLY A 66 -9.95 0.79 10.90
CA GLY A 66 -8.55 1.21 10.94
C GLY A 66 -7.83 0.95 9.61
N ILE A 67 -6.85 1.79 9.31
CA ILE A 67 -5.94 1.65 8.16
C ILE A 67 -4.63 0.99 8.60
N VAL A 68 -4.13 1.35 9.78
CA VAL A 68 -2.87 0.85 10.34
C VAL A 68 -3.09 0.33 11.75
N GLU A 69 -2.61 -0.87 12.01
CA GLU A 69 -2.50 -1.42 13.35
C GLU A 69 -1.02 -1.51 13.72
N LEU A 70 -0.63 -0.81 14.78
CA LEU A 70 0.72 -0.89 15.35
C LEU A 70 0.71 -1.90 16.49
N ARG A 71 1.70 -2.80 16.49
CA ARG A 71 1.95 -3.76 17.57
C ARG A 71 3.36 -3.61 18.09
N GLU A 72 3.51 -3.25 19.35
CA GLU A 72 4.82 -3.17 19.97
C GLU A 72 5.39 -4.56 20.24
N LYS A 73 6.64 -4.72 19.88
CA LYS A 73 7.49 -5.81 20.36
C LYS A 73 8.80 -5.18 20.85
N SER A 74 8.92 -5.07 22.16
CA SER A 74 10.10 -4.45 22.79
C SER A 74 11.40 -5.16 22.37
N GLY A 75 12.44 -4.38 22.09
CA GLY A 75 13.75 -4.89 21.72
C GLY A 75 13.93 -5.23 20.24
N VAL A 76 12.92 -5.08 19.39
CA VAL A 76 13.11 -5.20 17.95
C VAL A 76 13.94 -4.03 17.41
N ARG A 77 14.71 -4.31 16.37
CA ARG A 77 15.55 -3.32 15.69
C ARG A 77 14.76 -2.67 14.56
N PRO A 78 15.05 -1.42 14.21
CA PRO A 78 14.54 -0.81 12.99
C PRO A 78 14.92 -1.61 11.74
N VAL A 79 14.16 -1.41 10.65
CA VAL A 79 14.52 -1.94 9.32
C VAL A 79 15.93 -1.44 8.94
N PRO A 80 16.85 -2.34 8.55
CA PRO A 80 18.23 -1.94 8.26
C PRO A 80 18.34 -1.03 7.04
N PRO A 81 19.38 -0.22 6.92
CA PRO A 81 19.71 0.49 5.69
C PRO A 81 19.81 -0.51 4.52
N GLY A 82 19.19 -0.17 3.38
CA GLY A 82 19.09 -1.09 2.22
C GLY A 82 17.87 -2.02 2.24
N GLY A 83 17.08 -2.01 3.31
CA GLY A 83 15.81 -2.74 3.41
C GLY A 83 15.96 -4.23 3.71
N THR A 84 14.82 -4.90 3.66
CA THR A 84 14.68 -6.36 3.75
C THR A 84 13.71 -6.83 2.67
N ILE A 85 13.70 -8.12 2.34
CA ILE A 85 12.53 -8.70 1.68
C ILE A 85 11.35 -8.60 2.64
N GLY A 86 10.25 -7.99 2.18
CA GLY A 86 9.10 -7.63 3.02
C GLY A 86 8.48 -6.30 2.59
N LEU A 87 8.11 -5.46 3.54
CA LEU A 87 7.53 -4.15 3.25
C LEU A 87 8.55 -3.22 2.59
N TYR A 88 8.21 -2.70 1.41
CA TYR A 88 8.88 -1.54 0.84
C TYR A 88 8.18 -0.25 1.31
N HIS A 89 6.87 -0.16 1.11
CA HIS A 89 5.98 0.81 1.75
C HIS A 89 4.52 0.33 1.73
N PHE A 90 3.72 0.85 2.62
CA PHE A 90 2.27 0.90 2.47
C PHE A 90 1.85 2.32 2.10
N ALA A 91 0.73 2.45 1.39
CA ALA A 91 0.33 3.73 0.81
C ALA A 91 -1.05 4.18 1.26
N VAL A 92 -1.09 5.39 1.80
CA VAL A 92 -2.30 6.07 2.29
C VAL A 92 -2.85 6.93 1.16
N LEU A 93 -4.02 6.56 0.64
CA LEU A 93 -4.73 7.29 -0.40
C LEU A 93 -5.57 8.41 0.21
N LEU A 94 -5.22 9.63 -0.11
CA LEU A 94 -6.00 10.82 0.24
C LEU A 94 -7.17 11.03 -0.73
N PRO A 95 -8.28 11.63 -0.29
CA PRO A 95 -9.47 11.82 -1.14
C PRO A 95 -9.23 12.65 -2.40
N ASP A 96 -8.33 13.60 -2.34
CA ASP A 96 -8.02 14.48 -3.48
C ASP A 96 -6.65 15.16 -3.37
N ARG A 97 -6.26 15.79 -4.48
CA ARG A 97 -5.00 16.54 -4.62
C ARG A 97 -4.89 17.73 -3.66
N ALA A 98 -6.01 18.38 -3.30
CA ALA A 98 -5.96 19.54 -2.39
C ALA A 98 -5.62 19.11 -0.96
N VAL A 99 -6.06 17.92 -0.54
CA VAL A 99 -5.66 17.31 0.74
C VAL A 99 -4.16 16.98 0.72
N LEU A 100 -3.65 16.42 -0.38
CA LEU A 100 -2.21 16.19 -0.55
C LEU A 100 -1.42 17.50 -0.47
N GLY A 101 -1.94 18.58 -1.06
CA GLY A 101 -1.33 19.91 -0.98
C GLY A 101 -1.22 20.44 0.45
N ARG A 102 -2.24 20.21 1.29
CA ARG A 102 -2.21 20.56 2.73
C ARG A 102 -1.16 19.74 3.47
N PHE A 103 -1.08 18.46 3.17
CA PHE A 103 -0.09 17.56 3.76
C PHE A 103 1.35 17.96 3.41
N VAL A 104 1.64 18.27 2.14
CA VAL A 104 2.95 18.75 1.69
C VAL A 104 3.34 20.05 2.37
N ASP A 105 2.43 21.02 2.44
CA ASP A 105 2.66 22.30 3.13
C ASP A 105 2.98 22.09 4.63
N ARG A 106 2.30 21.15 5.29
CA ARG A 106 2.59 20.74 6.67
C ARG A 106 3.99 20.18 6.81
N LEU A 107 4.42 19.26 5.93
CA LEU A 107 5.77 18.67 5.99
C LEU A 107 6.86 19.72 5.80
N LEU A 108 6.70 20.64 4.88
CA LEU A 108 7.62 21.75 4.66
C LEU A 108 7.68 22.70 5.86
N THR A 109 6.53 23.06 6.44
CA THR A 109 6.45 23.91 7.64
C THR A 109 7.18 23.28 8.83
N LEU A 110 7.15 21.96 8.96
CA LEU A 110 7.86 21.21 10.00
C LEU A 110 9.33 20.91 9.62
N ASN A 111 9.77 21.32 8.44
CA ASN A 111 11.12 21.05 7.92
C ASN A 111 11.46 19.54 7.92
N LEU A 112 10.50 18.70 7.58
CA LEU A 112 10.67 17.25 7.56
C LEU A 112 11.26 16.80 6.22
N ARG A 113 12.10 15.76 6.27
CA ARG A 113 12.63 15.12 5.07
C ARG A 113 11.60 14.17 4.48
N PHE A 114 11.35 14.28 3.19
CA PHE A 114 10.50 13.37 2.42
C PHE A 114 11.01 13.22 0.98
N GLY A 115 10.65 12.13 0.34
CA GLY A 115 10.73 11.95 -1.11
C GLY A 115 9.42 12.35 -1.78
N SER A 116 9.46 12.61 -3.07
CA SER A 116 8.25 12.90 -3.85
C SER A 116 8.39 12.41 -5.28
N ALA A 117 7.27 12.00 -5.89
CA ALA A 117 7.23 11.58 -7.28
C ALA A 117 5.87 11.87 -7.92
N ASP A 118 5.89 12.16 -9.22
CA ASP A 118 4.75 12.12 -10.12
C ASP A 118 4.77 10.79 -10.88
N HIS A 119 3.77 9.95 -10.65
CA HIS A 119 3.67 8.64 -11.28
C HIS A 119 2.76 8.63 -12.52
N THR A 120 2.33 9.80 -13.00
CA THR A 120 1.34 9.99 -14.09
C THR A 120 -0.07 9.53 -13.74
N VAL A 121 -0.22 8.54 -12.89
CA VAL A 121 -1.50 8.04 -12.35
C VAL A 121 -1.82 8.60 -10.97
N SER A 122 -0.79 9.03 -10.24
CA SER A 122 -0.87 9.59 -8.88
C SER A 122 0.26 10.57 -8.61
N GLU A 123 0.11 11.39 -7.57
CA GLU A 123 1.13 12.28 -7.02
C GLU A 123 1.43 11.84 -5.59
N SER A 124 2.72 11.58 -5.28
CA SER A 124 3.12 10.80 -4.11
C SER A 124 4.19 11.48 -3.28
N ILE A 125 4.10 11.32 -1.97
CA ILE A 125 5.06 11.74 -0.95
C ILE A 125 5.51 10.52 -0.15
N TYR A 126 6.82 10.34 -0.03
CA TYR A 126 7.46 9.21 0.65
C TYR A 126 8.11 9.63 1.95
N SER A 127 7.89 8.87 2.99
CA SER A 127 8.51 9.06 4.30
C SER A 127 8.79 7.70 4.95
N TRP A 128 9.50 7.73 6.07
CA TRP A 128 9.80 6.55 6.86
C TRP A 128 9.44 6.84 8.31
N ASP A 129 8.83 5.87 8.95
CA ASP A 129 8.52 5.95 10.37
C ASP A 129 9.79 5.84 11.25
N PRO A 130 9.71 6.01 12.57
CA PRO A 130 10.88 5.91 13.46
C PRO A 130 11.59 4.56 13.45
N ASP A 131 10.94 3.49 12.97
CA ASP A 131 11.52 2.17 12.78
C ASP A 131 11.94 1.89 11.33
N ASN A 132 12.00 2.94 10.49
CA ASN A 132 12.37 2.89 9.08
C ASN A 132 11.41 2.05 8.21
N LEU A 133 10.14 1.92 8.62
CA LEU A 133 9.09 1.37 7.77
C LEU A 133 8.65 2.41 6.75
N GLY A 134 8.58 2.03 5.47
CA GLY A 134 8.24 2.94 4.38
C GLY A 134 6.75 3.28 4.34
N ILE A 135 6.45 4.55 4.13
CA ILE A 135 5.09 5.10 4.03
C ILE A 135 5.02 5.99 2.80
N GLU A 136 4.00 5.76 2.00
CA GLU A 136 3.59 6.67 0.93
C GLU A 136 2.28 7.36 1.31
N VAL A 137 2.17 8.66 1.07
CA VAL A 137 0.91 9.42 1.16
C VAL A 137 0.68 10.04 -0.20
N TYR A 138 -0.46 9.74 -0.83
CA TYR A 138 -0.66 10.11 -2.22
C TYR A 138 -2.12 10.49 -2.54
N ALA A 139 -2.29 11.10 -3.69
CA ALA A 139 -3.59 11.34 -4.29
C ALA A 139 -3.59 10.88 -5.75
N ASP A 140 -4.68 10.24 -6.17
CA ASP A 140 -4.86 9.83 -7.55
C ASP A 140 -5.03 11.02 -8.49
N ARG A 141 -4.49 10.89 -9.69
CA ARG A 141 -4.92 11.69 -10.81
C ARG A 141 -6.23 11.15 -11.38
N PRO A 142 -7.09 12.01 -11.96
CA PRO A 142 -8.34 11.54 -12.54
C PRO A 142 -8.12 10.40 -13.54
N ARG A 143 -8.86 9.30 -13.38
CA ARG A 143 -8.67 8.06 -14.14
C ARG A 143 -8.67 8.27 -15.65
N HIS A 144 -9.48 9.23 -16.17
CA HIS A 144 -9.53 9.56 -17.58
C HIS A 144 -8.24 10.21 -18.13
N THR A 145 -7.30 10.61 -17.26
CA THR A 145 -5.99 11.15 -17.65
C THR A 145 -4.91 10.06 -17.73
N TRP A 146 -5.19 8.87 -17.22
CA TRP A 146 -4.22 7.77 -17.24
C TRP A 146 -3.92 7.35 -18.67
N ARG A 147 -2.67 6.98 -18.92
CA ARG A 147 -2.19 6.59 -20.25
C ARG A 147 -1.76 5.14 -20.26
N ALA A 148 -1.91 4.47 -21.40
CA ALA A 148 -1.47 3.11 -21.60
C ALA A 148 -0.68 2.97 -22.91
N ARG A 149 0.17 1.96 -22.95
CA ARG A 149 0.78 1.44 -24.18
C ARG A 149 0.20 0.05 -24.44
N GLY A 150 -0.73 -0.04 -25.39
CA GLY A 150 -1.55 -1.24 -25.54
C GLY A 150 -2.41 -1.46 -24.30
N ARG A 151 -2.22 -2.59 -23.63
CA ARG A 151 -2.93 -2.93 -22.37
C ARG A 151 -2.12 -2.59 -21.12
N GLU A 152 -0.86 -2.17 -21.25
CA GLU A 152 -0.02 -1.83 -20.12
C GLU A 152 -0.20 -0.37 -19.72
N LEU A 153 -0.58 -0.14 -18.47
CA LEU A 153 -0.68 1.21 -17.92
C LEU A 153 0.73 1.83 -17.80
N LEU A 154 0.86 3.10 -18.13
CA LEU A 154 2.12 3.82 -18.01
C LEU A 154 2.24 4.41 -16.61
N ILE A 155 3.18 3.89 -15.84
CA ILE A 155 3.60 4.43 -14.55
C ILE A 155 5.04 4.90 -14.70
N THR A 156 5.30 6.16 -14.31
CA THR A 156 6.64 6.77 -14.33
C THR A 156 7.07 7.15 -12.91
N THR A 157 8.28 7.66 -12.77
CA THR A 157 8.78 8.29 -11.54
C THR A 157 9.45 9.59 -11.94
N ASP A 158 8.63 10.61 -12.16
CA ASP A 158 9.05 11.92 -12.57
C ASP A 158 9.13 12.89 -11.37
N PRO A 159 9.86 14.00 -11.47
CA PRO A 159 9.86 15.04 -10.43
C PRO A 159 8.46 15.61 -10.22
N LEU A 160 8.01 15.66 -8.96
CA LEU A 160 6.72 16.25 -8.59
C LEU A 160 6.83 17.77 -8.47
N ASP A 161 5.91 18.49 -9.10
CA ASP A 161 5.74 19.95 -8.90
C ASP A 161 5.05 20.24 -7.55
N LEU A 162 5.86 20.29 -6.49
CA LEU A 162 5.39 20.54 -5.14
C LEU A 162 4.65 21.88 -5.00
N GLN A 163 5.09 22.93 -5.73
CA GLN A 163 4.42 24.23 -5.65
C GLN A 163 3.00 24.17 -6.22
N SER A 164 2.82 23.47 -7.34
CA SER A 164 1.51 23.22 -7.93
C SER A 164 0.61 22.36 -7.01
N VAL A 165 1.20 21.37 -6.34
CA VAL A 165 0.46 20.54 -5.36
C VAL A 165 0.00 21.39 -4.18
N ILE A 166 0.87 22.20 -3.57
CA ILE A 166 0.53 23.11 -2.46
C ILE A 166 -0.53 24.12 -2.88
N ALA A 167 -0.39 24.72 -4.06
CA ALA A 167 -1.36 25.69 -4.57
C ALA A 167 -2.78 25.13 -4.69
N SER A 168 -2.92 23.80 -4.93
CA SER A 168 -4.22 23.15 -4.98
C SER A 168 -4.98 23.20 -3.65
N ALA A 169 -4.29 23.32 -2.51
CA ALA A 169 -4.89 23.45 -1.18
C ALA A 169 -5.59 24.81 -0.95
N ARG A 170 -5.36 25.82 -1.79
CA ARG A 170 -5.94 27.16 -1.70
C ARG A 170 -5.80 27.80 -0.31
N GLY A 171 -4.66 27.58 0.34
CA GLY A 171 -4.35 28.09 1.68
C GLY A 171 -5.03 27.36 2.85
N ALA A 172 -5.78 26.29 2.61
CA ALA A 172 -6.32 25.46 3.67
C ALA A 172 -5.19 24.71 4.39
N ARG A 173 -5.28 24.61 5.72
CA ARG A 173 -4.26 23.97 6.56
C ARG A 173 -4.52 22.47 6.72
N TRP A 174 -3.44 21.73 7.03
CA TRP A 174 -3.52 20.34 7.46
C TRP A 174 -4.12 20.22 8.85
N THR A 175 -5.14 19.37 8.99
CA THR A 175 -5.84 19.11 10.26
C THR A 175 -5.88 17.61 10.61
N GLY A 176 -5.16 16.78 9.87
CA GLY A 176 -5.17 15.31 9.97
C GLY A 176 -5.76 14.67 8.73
N LEU A 177 -5.78 13.34 8.72
CA LEU A 177 -6.32 12.53 7.62
C LEU A 177 -7.84 12.67 7.55
N PRO A 178 -8.41 13.27 6.50
CA PRO A 178 -9.86 13.51 6.44
C PRO A 178 -10.64 12.21 6.19
N PRO A 179 -11.98 12.21 6.41
CA PRO A 179 -12.85 11.13 5.97
C PRO A 179 -12.65 10.78 4.49
N GLY A 180 -12.77 9.50 4.15
CA GLY A 180 -12.52 9.01 2.80
C GLY A 180 -11.05 8.65 2.51
N THR A 181 -10.13 8.90 3.45
CA THR A 181 -8.77 8.38 3.37
C THR A 181 -8.77 6.86 3.59
N THR A 182 -8.04 6.13 2.76
CA THR A 182 -7.99 4.65 2.79
C THR A 182 -6.56 4.13 2.62
N LEU A 183 -6.36 2.83 2.85
CA LEU A 183 -5.18 2.13 2.36
C LEU A 183 -5.35 1.92 0.85
N GLY A 184 -4.55 2.58 0.04
CA GLY A 184 -4.67 2.54 -1.41
C GLY A 184 -3.90 1.39 -2.04
N HIS A 185 -2.64 1.18 -1.62
CA HIS A 185 -1.84 0.06 -2.13
C HIS A 185 -0.74 -0.39 -1.16
N MET A 186 -0.23 -1.59 -1.43
CA MET A 186 0.98 -2.14 -0.82
C MET A 186 2.10 -2.19 -1.85
N HIS A 187 3.32 -1.93 -1.46
CA HIS A 187 4.50 -2.18 -2.25
C HIS A 187 5.46 -3.07 -1.47
N LEU A 188 5.80 -4.22 -2.02
CA LEU A 188 6.57 -5.26 -1.34
C LEU A 188 7.90 -5.50 -2.07
N SER A 189 8.98 -5.62 -1.30
CA SER A 189 10.25 -6.13 -1.80
C SER A 189 10.21 -7.66 -1.78
N VAL A 190 10.48 -8.29 -2.92
CA VAL A 190 10.42 -9.73 -3.13
C VAL A 190 11.75 -10.26 -3.69
N GLY A 191 11.99 -11.56 -3.57
CA GLY A 191 13.21 -12.16 -4.06
C GLY A 191 13.20 -12.47 -5.57
N ASP A 192 12.00 -12.66 -6.17
CA ASP A 192 11.83 -13.06 -7.57
C ASP A 192 10.48 -12.61 -8.13
N LEU A 193 10.49 -11.93 -9.27
CA LEU A 193 9.26 -11.43 -9.89
C LEU A 193 8.42 -12.53 -10.54
N THR A 194 9.02 -13.62 -10.99
CA THR A 194 8.28 -14.75 -11.57
C THR A 194 7.47 -15.47 -10.49
N MET A 195 8.08 -15.70 -9.33
CA MET A 195 7.38 -16.24 -8.16
C MET A 195 6.27 -15.29 -7.67
N ALA A 196 6.55 -13.97 -7.62
CA ALA A 196 5.55 -12.97 -7.26
C ALA A 196 4.36 -12.98 -8.23
N ARG A 197 4.61 -13.02 -9.54
CA ARG A 197 3.57 -13.14 -10.54
C ARG A 197 2.75 -14.42 -10.37
N THR A 198 3.40 -15.56 -10.15
CA THR A 198 2.70 -16.84 -9.94
C THR A 198 1.79 -16.77 -8.73
N PHE A 199 2.25 -16.19 -7.61
CA PHE A 199 1.47 -16.10 -6.39
C PHE A 199 0.34 -15.04 -6.49
N TYR A 200 0.67 -13.79 -6.82
CA TYR A 200 -0.28 -12.67 -6.74
C TYR A 200 -1.20 -12.58 -7.96
N HIS A 201 -0.70 -12.92 -9.15
CA HIS A 201 -1.50 -12.87 -10.38
C HIS A 201 -2.25 -14.18 -10.61
N GLU A 202 -1.57 -15.31 -10.73
CA GLU A 202 -2.22 -16.58 -11.07
C GLU A 202 -2.90 -17.25 -9.85
N GLY A 203 -2.32 -17.14 -8.66
CA GLY A 203 -2.85 -17.74 -7.44
C GLY A 203 -3.94 -16.89 -6.78
N LEU A 204 -3.61 -15.65 -6.43
CA LEU A 204 -4.53 -14.74 -5.75
C LEU A 204 -5.59 -14.15 -6.69
N GLY A 205 -5.28 -13.97 -7.97
CA GLY A 205 -6.24 -13.52 -8.98
C GLY A 205 -6.24 -12.02 -9.27
N LEU A 206 -5.17 -11.30 -8.96
CA LEU A 206 -5.01 -9.90 -9.35
C LEU A 206 -4.65 -9.78 -10.85
N ASP A 207 -5.21 -8.81 -11.56
CA ASP A 207 -4.77 -8.43 -12.90
C ASP A 207 -3.35 -7.88 -12.86
N LEU A 208 -2.49 -8.26 -13.81
CA LEU A 208 -1.16 -7.68 -13.98
C LEU A 208 -1.27 -6.42 -14.83
N ILE A 209 -1.04 -5.25 -14.24
CA ILE A 209 -1.30 -3.94 -14.85
C ILE A 209 -0.07 -3.35 -15.51
N VAL A 210 1.11 -3.48 -14.86
CA VAL A 210 2.40 -3.04 -15.40
C VAL A 210 3.41 -4.15 -15.27
N TRP A 211 4.10 -4.47 -16.37
CA TRP A 211 5.06 -5.57 -16.46
C TRP A 211 6.40 -5.20 -17.10
N SER A 212 6.53 -4.00 -17.64
CA SER A 212 7.78 -3.51 -18.25
C SER A 212 8.56 -2.54 -17.35
N TYR A 213 8.05 -2.23 -16.14
CA TYR A 213 8.76 -1.36 -15.21
C TYR A 213 10.05 -2.04 -14.69
N PRO A 214 11.22 -1.36 -14.70
CA PRO A 214 12.49 -1.99 -14.32
C PRO A 214 12.47 -2.57 -12.89
N GLY A 215 12.55 -3.90 -12.79
CA GLY A 215 12.62 -4.61 -11.52
C GLY A 215 11.33 -4.60 -10.69
N ALA A 216 10.17 -4.29 -11.26
CA ALA A 216 8.90 -4.29 -10.56
C ALA A 216 7.73 -4.77 -11.42
N LEU A 217 6.68 -5.29 -10.75
CA LEU A 217 5.39 -5.66 -11.32
C LEU A 217 4.28 -5.00 -10.50
N PHE A 218 3.20 -4.55 -11.19
CA PHE A 218 2.08 -3.90 -10.53
C PHE A 218 0.78 -4.66 -10.83
N TYR A 219 -0.02 -4.86 -9.80
CA TYR A 219 -1.20 -5.71 -9.84
C TYR A 219 -2.43 -4.98 -9.31
N SER A 220 -3.60 -5.26 -9.85
CA SER A 220 -4.83 -4.61 -9.44
C SER A 220 -6.06 -5.50 -9.58
N ALA A 221 -7.17 -5.04 -9.03
CA ALA A 221 -8.53 -5.45 -9.36
C ALA A 221 -9.29 -4.24 -9.89
N GLY A 222 -10.35 -4.44 -10.70
CA GLY A 222 -11.23 -3.37 -11.18
C GLY A 222 -10.56 -2.30 -12.04
N GLY A 223 -9.38 -2.61 -12.61
CA GLY A 223 -8.61 -1.69 -13.45
C GLY A 223 -8.11 -0.44 -12.70
N TYR A 224 -7.91 -0.49 -11.39
CA TYR A 224 -7.17 0.52 -10.63
C TYR A 224 -5.69 0.48 -11.04
N HIS A 225 -4.92 1.57 -10.82
CA HIS A 225 -3.53 1.59 -11.27
C HIS A 225 -2.65 0.54 -10.57
N HIS A 226 -2.87 0.27 -9.29
CA HIS A 226 -2.40 -0.92 -8.58
C HIS A 226 -2.91 -0.95 -7.13
N HIS A 227 -3.28 -2.13 -6.65
CA HIS A 227 -3.49 -2.43 -5.23
C HIS A 227 -2.23 -3.03 -4.60
N LEU A 228 -1.39 -3.65 -5.44
CA LEU A 228 -0.13 -4.23 -5.03
C LEU A 228 0.95 -3.94 -6.07
N ALA A 229 2.14 -3.57 -5.61
CA ALA A 229 3.36 -3.62 -6.38
C ALA A 229 4.37 -4.55 -5.72
N THR A 230 5.18 -5.23 -6.53
CA THR A 230 6.32 -6.03 -6.07
C THR A 230 7.58 -5.59 -6.79
N ASN A 231 8.71 -5.52 -6.06
CA ASN A 231 10.00 -5.17 -6.65
C ASN A 231 11.13 -6.09 -6.17
N THR A 232 12.21 -6.14 -6.95
CA THR A 232 13.44 -6.88 -6.64
C THR A 232 14.62 -5.96 -6.28
N TRP A 233 14.37 -4.72 -5.88
CA TRP A 233 15.44 -3.76 -5.59
C TRP A 233 16.25 -4.12 -4.35
N ALA A 234 15.68 -4.91 -3.44
CA ALA A 234 16.33 -5.52 -2.29
C ALA A 234 16.41 -7.06 -2.37
N ALA A 235 16.42 -7.67 -3.57
CA ALA A 235 16.36 -9.12 -3.76
C ALA A 235 17.53 -9.90 -3.12
N HIS A 236 18.66 -9.24 -2.87
CA HIS A 236 19.81 -9.82 -2.18
C HIS A 236 19.72 -9.73 -0.65
N ALA A 237 18.75 -8.98 -0.13
CA ALA A 237 18.52 -8.90 1.30
C ALA A 237 17.84 -10.18 1.81
N ARG A 238 18.01 -10.44 3.11
CA ARG A 238 17.23 -11.50 3.76
C ARG A 238 15.79 -11.05 4.02
N PRO A 239 14.85 -11.97 4.22
CA PRO A 239 13.54 -11.64 4.74
C PRO A 239 13.62 -10.95 6.09
N ALA A 240 12.67 -10.04 6.37
CA ALA A 240 12.53 -9.41 7.66
C ALA A 240 12.32 -10.47 8.75
N SER A 241 13.01 -10.31 9.88
CA SER A 241 12.93 -11.27 11.00
C SER A 241 11.98 -10.80 12.10
N ASP A 242 11.61 -11.73 12.98
CA ASP A 242 10.78 -11.43 14.16
C ASP A 242 11.45 -10.46 15.16
N ASN A 243 12.75 -10.23 15.03
CA ASN A 243 13.52 -9.32 15.88
C ASN A 243 13.73 -7.95 15.23
N GLU A 244 12.91 -7.62 14.24
CA GLU A 244 12.95 -6.35 13.51
C GLU A 244 11.54 -5.76 13.35
N ALA A 245 11.48 -4.45 13.21
CA ALA A 245 10.28 -3.78 12.73
C ALA A 245 9.94 -4.32 11.35
N ARG A 246 8.68 -4.63 11.11
CA ARG A 246 8.25 -5.29 9.88
C ARG A 246 6.75 -5.25 9.66
N LEU A 247 6.33 -5.53 8.46
CA LEU A 247 4.94 -5.91 8.15
C LEU A 247 4.66 -7.30 8.77
N ILE A 248 3.61 -7.40 9.57
CA ILE A 248 3.10 -8.68 10.09
C ILE A 248 2.04 -9.26 9.16
N GLU A 249 1.08 -8.43 8.76
CA GLU A 249 -0.08 -8.82 7.97
C GLU A 249 -0.65 -7.63 7.23
N TRP A 250 -1.28 -7.87 6.07
CA TRP A 250 -2.13 -6.91 5.40
C TRP A 250 -3.41 -7.57 4.89
N GLU A 251 -4.45 -6.78 4.68
CA GLU A 251 -5.78 -7.29 4.39
C GLU A 251 -6.23 -6.97 2.96
N ILE A 252 -6.87 -7.96 2.35
CA ILE A 252 -7.68 -7.81 1.14
C ILE A 252 -9.14 -7.98 1.54
N VAL A 253 -9.97 -7.02 1.20
CA VAL A 253 -11.40 -7.01 1.47
C VAL A 253 -12.14 -7.31 0.17
N LEU A 254 -12.92 -8.36 0.21
CA LEU A 254 -13.73 -8.86 -0.90
C LEU A 254 -15.21 -8.54 -0.66
N PRO A 255 -16.04 -8.51 -1.70
CA PRO A 255 -17.46 -8.14 -1.57
C PRO A 255 -18.21 -8.97 -0.54
N ASP A 256 -18.02 -10.29 -0.56
CA ASP A 256 -18.71 -11.21 0.34
C ASP A 256 -17.88 -12.47 0.67
N GLU A 257 -18.45 -13.33 1.50
CA GLU A 257 -17.81 -14.58 1.98
C GLU A 257 -17.60 -15.60 0.84
N SER A 258 -18.45 -15.60 -0.19
CA SER A 258 -18.29 -16.51 -1.34
C SER A 258 -17.07 -16.14 -2.18
N ASP A 259 -16.75 -14.84 -2.28
CA ASP A 259 -15.54 -14.35 -2.94
C ASP A 259 -14.28 -14.72 -2.13
N VAL A 260 -14.36 -14.65 -0.78
CA VAL A 260 -13.26 -15.11 0.10
C VAL A 260 -12.98 -16.61 -0.13
N GLN A 261 -14.03 -17.43 -0.18
CA GLN A 261 -13.89 -18.87 -0.43
C GLN A 261 -13.33 -19.15 -1.83
N ALA A 262 -13.75 -18.40 -2.86
CA ALA A 262 -13.25 -18.55 -4.22
C ALA A 262 -11.77 -18.18 -4.33
N ALA A 263 -11.35 -17.08 -3.70
CA ALA A 263 -9.96 -16.68 -3.64
C ALA A 263 -9.08 -17.71 -2.89
N ALA A 264 -9.58 -18.24 -1.76
CA ALA A 264 -8.90 -19.29 -1.00
C ALA A 264 -8.75 -20.58 -1.82
N ALA A 265 -9.81 -20.98 -2.55
CA ALA A 265 -9.76 -22.15 -3.43
C ALA A 265 -8.75 -21.98 -4.57
N SER A 266 -8.66 -20.77 -5.15
CA SER A 266 -7.67 -20.45 -6.18
C SER A 266 -6.23 -20.56 -5.65
N LEU A 267 -5.96 -19.99 -4.48
CA LEU A 267 -4.66 -20.09 -3.81
C LEU A 267 -4.30 -21.56 -3.49
N ALA A 268 -5.25 -22.34 -2.99
CA ALA A 268 -5.04 -23.77 -2.73
C ALA A 268 -4.72 -24.54 -4.01
N ALA A 269 -5.42 -24.25 -5.12
CA ALA A 269 -5.15 -24.83 -6.43
C ALA A 269 -3.76 -24.44 -7.00
N ALA A 270 -3.23 -23.30 -6.58
CA ALA A 270 -1.87 -22.86 -6.88
C ALA A 270 -0.81 -23.45 -5.92
N GLY A 271 -1.20 -24.36 -5.01
CA GLY A 271 -0.30 -25.02 -4.06
C GLY A 271 -0.02 -24.23 -2.77
N CYS A 272 -0.77 -23.16 -2.51
CA CYS A 272 -0.62 -22.39 -1.28
C CYS A 272 -1.44 -23.01 -0.14
N THR A 273 -0.92 -22.93 1.09
CA THR A 273 -1.62 -23.39 2.28
C THR A 273 -2.35 -22.23 2.95
N MET A 274 -3.67 -22.35 3.11
CA MET A 274 -4.46 -21.41 3.88
C MET A 274 -4.38 -21.74 5.38
N ALA A 275 -4.21 -20.74 6.22
CA ALA A 275 -4.30 -20.82 7.67
C ALA A 275 -5.52 -20.00 8.13
N ALA A 276 -6.67 -20.64 8.27
CA ALA A 276 -7.97 -20.01 8.45
C ALA A 276 -8.28 -19.06 7.27
N ASP A 277 -8.37 -17.76 7.53
CA ASP A 277 -8.68 -16.67 6.57
C ASP A 277 -7.44 -16.00 5.99
N ALA A 278 -6.24 -16.57 6.20
CA ALA A 278 -4.99 -15.97 5.76
C ALA A 278 -4.11 -16.96 4.99
N VAL A 279 -3.33 -16.42 4.07
CA VAL A 279 -2.27 -17.10 3.32
C VAL A 279 -0.94 -16.40 3.57
N THR A 280 0.16 -17.14 3.46
CA THR A 280 1.51 -16.58 3.52
C THR A 280 2.11 -16.65 2.12
N ASP A 281 2.67 -15.54 1.66
CA ASP A 281 3.37 -15.46 0.39
C ASP A 281 4.73 -16.21 0.45
N PRO A 282 5.43 -16.40 -0.68
CA PRO A 282 6.71 -17.13 -0.71
C PRO A 282 7.82 -16.55 0.18
N TRP A 283 7.68 -15.32 0.65
CA TRP A 283 8.68 -14.62 1.49
C TRP A 283 8.25 -14.43 2.94
N GLY A 284 7.11 -15.01 3.33
CA GLY A 284 6.64 -15.01 4.72
C GLY A 284 5.71 -13.86 5.09
N MET A 285 5.25 -13.05 4.11
CA MET A 285 4.28 -11.98 4.37
C MET A 285 2.86 -12.55 4.39
N ARG A 286 2.15 -12.26 5.46
CA ARG A 286 0.79 -12.76 5.68
C ARG A 286 -0.25 -11.86 5.03
N ILE A 287 -1.19 -12.46 4.34
CA ILE A 287 -2.31 -11.81 3.67
C ILE A 287 -3.60 -12.38 4.25
N ARG A 288 -4.43 -11.53 4.81
CA ARG A 288 -5.76 -11.91 5.30
C ARG A 288 -6.80 -11.59 4.23
N LEU A 289 -7.66 -12.55 3.94
CA LEU A 289 -8.84 -12.37 3.10
C LEU A 289 -10.04 -12.20 4.01
N ARG A 290 -10.82 -11.14 3.85
CA ARG A 290 -12.06 -10.95 4.59
C ARG A 290 -13.19 -10.42 3.71
N ALA A 291 -14.41 -10.75 4.05
CA ALA A 291 -15.61 -10.14 3.48
C ALA A 291 -15.78 -8.69 3.99
N ASN A 292 -16.49 -7.90 3.21
CA ASN A 292 -16.80 -6.50 3.51
C ASN A 292 -17.78 -6.37 4.68
#